data_6ff4d340c446dc14a82d5ba52e0b99c9
#
_entry.id   6ff4d340c446dc14a82d5ba52e0b99c9
#
_cell.length_a   1.000
_cell.length_b   1.000
_cell.length_c   1.000
_cell.angle_alpha   90.00
_cell.angle_beta   90.00
_cell.angle_gamma   90.00
#
_symmetry.space_group_name_H-M   'P 1'
#
loop_
_entity.id
_entity.type
_entity.pdbx_description
1 polymer ?
#
loop_
_entity_poly.entity_id
_entity_poly.type
_entity_poly.pdbx_seq_one_letter_code
_entity_poly.pdbx_strand_id
1 'polypeptide(L)'
;MAFIGNEEHWRVAIENIIDNASRYMKSVIKITLKEDTLIIYNDGDPIDEDKKEDLFNPYVKGVKGQFGLGLSIVSKIADMYGYDIHAENKDIGVAFIFTKRAS
;
A
#
# COMPACT_ATOMS: atom_id res chain seq x y z
N MET A 1 -8.73 8.68 14.54
CA MET A 1 -9.56 8.13 13.49
C MET A 1 -9.58 6.61 13.53
N ALA A 2 -10.73 6.02 13.26
CA ALA A 2 -10.85 4.57 13.21
C ALA A 2 -11.29 4.14 11.81
N PHE A 3 -10.63 3.12 11.26
CA PHE A 3 -11.10 2.50 10.03
C PHE A 3 -12.27 1.58 10.35
N ILE A 4 -13.27 1.60 9.47
CA ILE A 4 -14.40 0.69 9.57
C ILE A 4 -13.95 -0.67 9.05
N GLY A 5 -14.27 -1.73 9.80
CA GLY A 5 -13.99 -3.08 9.37
C GLY A 5 -13.37 -3.92 10.47
N ASN A 6 -12.96 -5.11 10.09
CA ASN A 6 -12.35 -6.06 11.01
C ASN A 6 -10.90 -5.67 11.28
N GLU A 7 -10.56 -5.55 12.55
CA GLU A 7 -9.21 -5.17 12.97
C GLU A 7 -8.14 -6.12 12.42
N GLU A 8 -8.42 -7.42 12.42
CA GLU A 8 -7.47 -8.40 11.89
C GLU A 8 -7.21 -8.20 10.40
N HIS A 9 -8.24 -7.88 9.64
CA HIS A 9 -8.08 -7.62 8.21
C HIS A 9 -7.19 -6.40 7.98
N TRP A 10 -7.42 -5.32 8.72
CA TRP A 10 -6.59 -4.12 8.59
C TRP A 10 -5.16 -4.37 9.03
N ARG A 11 -4.96 -5.20 10.05
CA ARG A 11 -3.62 -5.60 10.47
C ARG A 11 -2.90 -6.30 9.33
N VAL A 12 -3.54 -7.27 8.70
CA VAL A 12 -2.96 -8.01 7.58
C VAL A 12 -2.59 -7.06 6.44
N ALA A 13 -3.49 -6.13 6.09
CA ALA A 13 -3.22 -5.17 5.02
C ALA A 13 -2.02 -4.30 5.34
N ILE A 14 -1.97 -3.73 6.54
CA ILE A 14 -0.90 -2.82 6.93
C ILE A 14 0.42 -3.58 7.04
N GLU A 15 0.42 -4.77 7.63
CA GLU A 15 1.63 -5.58 7.73
C GLU A 15 2.20 -5.94 6.36
N ASN A 16 1.35 -6.25 5.39
CA ASN A 16 1.81 -6.54 4.04
C ASN A 16 2.48 -5.32 3.39
N ILE A 17 1.92 -4.14 3.60
CA ILE A 17 2.53 -2.91 3.07
C ILE A 17 3.84 -2.61 3.78
N ILE A 18 3.89 -2.75 5.09
CA ILE A 18 5.13 -2.50 5.85
C ILE A 18 6.20 -3.49 5.45
N ASP A 19 5.86 -4.76 5.27
CA ASP A 19 6.80 -5.77 4.81
C ASP A 19 7.36 -5.42 3.44
N ASN A 20 6.49 -5.00 2.53
CA ASN A 20 6.92 -4.55 1.21
C ASN A 20 7.85 -3.33 1.33
N ALA A 21 7.45 -2.34 2.12
CA ALA A 21 8.25 -1.14 2.33
C ALA A 21 9.61 -1.48 2.94
N SER A 22 9.66 -2.42 3.86
CA SER A 22 10.92 -2.83 4.50
C SER A 22 11.94 -3.38 3.52
N ARG A 23 11.47 -4.01 2.45
CA ARG A 23 12.37 -4.56 1.42
C ARG A 23 13.00 -3.49 0.54
N TYR A 24 12.33 -2.35 0.39
CA TYR A 24 12.73 -1.31 -0.55
C TYR A 24 13.23 -0.05 0.12
N MET A 25 12.91 0.17 1.39
CA MET A 25 13.33 1.38 2.08
C MET A 25 14.85 1.44 2.22
N LYS A 26 15.36 2.66 2.24
CA LYS A 26 16.79 2.90 2.51
C LYS A 26 16.99 3.18 3.99
N SER A 27 16.17 4.02 4.59
CA SER A 27 16.33 4.39 6.00
C SER A 27 15.05 4.74 6.73
N VAL A 28 13.94 5.02 6.02
CA VAL A 28 12.75 5.58 6.66
C VAL A 28 11.46 4.92 6.20
N ILE A 29 10.59 4.59 7.17
CA ILE A 29 9.18 4.31 6.94
C ILE A 29 8.42 5.32 7.78
N LYS A 30 7.44 5.99 7.18
CA LYS A 30 6.62 6.98 7.85
C LYS A 30 5.14 6.67 7.65
N ILE A 31 4.40 6.60 8.74
CA ILE A 31 2.96 6.33 8.70
C ILE A 31 2.21 7.57 9.12
N THR A 32 1.29 8.03 8.28
CA THR A 32 0.48 9.21 8.55
C THR A 32 -0.99 8.84 8.48
N LEU A 33 -1.74 9.17 9.51
CA LEU A 33 -3.17 8.92 9.56
C LEU A 33 -3.88 10.25 9.66
N LYS A 34 -4.75 10.53 8.67
CA LYS A 34 -5.60 11.73 8.66
C LYS A 34 -7.02 11.26 8.42
N GLU A 35 -7.99 11.97 8.93
CA GLU A 35 -9.42 11.66 8.79
C GLU A 35 -9.76 10.34 8.08
N ASP A 36 -9.91 10.34 6.77
CA ASP A 36 -10.27 9.15 6.01
C ASP A 36 -9.11 8.65 5.13
N THR A 37 -7.88 9.01 5.47
CA THR A 37 -6.71 8.69 4.67
C THR A 37 -5.59 8.12 5.53
N LEU A 38 -5.03 7.01 5.10
CA LEU A 38 -3.85 6.42 5.71
C LEU A 38 -2.74 6.40 4.66
N ILE A 39 -1.59 6.95 5.01
CA ILE A 39 -0.43 7.03 4.12
C ILE A 39 0.72 6.26 4.75
N ILE A 40 1.29 5.32 4.00
CA ILE A 40 2.49 4.58 4.42
C ILE A 40 3.58 4.90 3.42
N TYR A 41 4.54 5.70 3.83
CA TYR A 41 5.63 6.19 3.00
C TYR A 41 6.93 5.45 3.32
N ASN A 42 7.74 5.19 2.30
CA ASN A 42 9.11 4.75 2.48
C ASN A 42 10.02 5.48 1.49
N ASP A 43 11.29 5.59 1.83
CA ASP A 43 12.30 6.32 1.03
C ASP A 43 13.03 5.42 0.03
N GLY A 44 12.40 4.34 -0.39
CA GLY A 44 13.00 3.43 -1.36
C GLY A 44 12.95 3.93 -2.80
N ASP A 45 13.38 3.07 -3.72
CA ASP A 45 13.37 3.40 -5.13
C ASP A 45 11.95 3.59 -5.65
N PRO A 46 11.77 4.45 -6.66
CA PRO A 46 10.43 4.69 -7.22
C PRO A 46 9.92 3.44 -7.95
N ILE A 47 8.60 3.37 -8.06
CA ILE A 47 7.93 2.32 -8.82
C ILE A 47 7.84 2.78 -10.27
N ASP A 48 8.10 1.87 -11.21
CA ASP A 48 7.92 2.17 -12.63
C ASP A 48 6.48 2.57 -12.89
N GLU A 49 6.28 3.69 -13.57
CA GLU A 49 4.96 4.22 -13.83
C GLU A 49 4.07 3.24 -14.60
N ASP A 50 4.64 2.50 -15.54
CA ASP A 50 3.91 1.53 -16.33
C ASP A 50 3.54 0.27 -15.55
N LYS A 51 4.07 0.10 -14.35
CA LYS A 51 3.75 -1.04 -13.48
C LYS A 51 2.84 -0.66 -12.34
N LYS A 52 2.56 0.61 -12.11
CA LYS A 52 1.78 1.07 -10.98
C LYS A 52 0.38 0.49 -10.94
N GLU A 53 -0.27 0.40 -12.07
CA GLU A 53 -1.63 -0.12 -12.14
C GLU A 53 -1.71 -1.60 -11.81
N ASP A 54 -0.63 -2.33 -12.06
CA ASP A 54 -0.60 -3.78 -11.84
C ASP A 54 -0.10 -4.19 -10.47
N LEU A 55 0.36 -3.24 -9.66
CA LEU A 55 0.95 -3.55 -8.36
C LEU A 55 0.05 -4.40 -7.46
N PHE A 56 -1.24 -4.16 -7.53
CA PHE A 56 -2.20 -4.79 -6.65
C PHE A 56 -2.89 -6.01 -7.26
N ASN A 57 -2.48 -6.40 -8.46
CA ASN A 57 -3.01 -7.61 -9.11
C ASN A 57 -2.24 -8.82 -8.60
N PRO A 58 -2.91 -9.98 -8.45
CA PRO A 58 -2.22 -11.19 -7.99
C PRO A 58 -1.20 -11.66 -9.03
N TYR A 59 -0.07 -12.17 -8.52
CA TYR A 59 0.98 -12.80 -9.33
C TYR A 59 1.71 -11.87 -10.31
N VAL A 60 1.52 -10.57 -10.19
CA VAL A 60 2.31 -9.64 -10.99
C VAL A 60 3.74 -9.66 -10.45
N LYS A 61 4.71 -9.84 -11.32
CA LYS A 61 6.11 -9.82 -10.94
C LYS A 61 6.66 -8.41 -11.06
N GLY A 62 7.12 -7.86 -9.96
CA GLY A 62 7.87 -6.62 -9.95
C GLY A 62 9.31 -6.87 -10.38
N VAL A 63 10.15 -5.85 -10.26
CA VAL A 63 11.55 -5.94 -10.64
C VAL A 63 12.25 -7.12 -9.98
N LYS A 64 11.88 -7.44 -8.77
CA LYS A 64 12.47 -8.57 -8.02
C LYS A 64 11.49 -9.70 -7.79
N GLY A 65 10.39 -9.73 -8.51
CA GLY A 65 9.36 -10.75 -8.35
C GLY A 65 8.68 -10.72 -6.99
N GLN A 66 8.62 -9.58 -6.33
CA GLN A 66 8.23 -9.50 -4.93
C GLN A 66 6.81 -9.01 -4.67
N PHE A 67 6.09 -8.61 -5.70
CA PHE A 67 4.75 -8.11 -5.45
C PHE A 67 3.73 -9.22 -5.24
N GLY A 68 3.91 -10.33 -5.89
CA GLY A 68 3.15 -11.56 -5.66
C GLY A 68 1.73 -11.36 -5.15
N LEU A 69 1.39 -12.05 -4.06
CA LEU A 69 0.07 -11.99 -3.47
C LEU A 69 -0.10 -10.89 -2.42
N GLY A 70 1.00 -10.38 -1.85
CA GLY A 70 0.92 -9.48 -0.71
C GLY A 70 0.10 -8.22 -0.98
N LEU A 71 0.40 -7.52 -2.05
CA LEU A 71 -0.33 -6.30 -2.38
C LEU A 71 -1.72 -6.55 -2.92
N SER A 72 -1.96 -7.70 -3.56
CA SER A 72 -3.32 -8.05 -4.00
C SER A 72 -4.23 -8.30 -2.80
N ILE A 73 -3.70 -8.87 -1.74
CA ILE A 73 -4.44 -9.04 -0.49
C ILE A 73 -4.80 -7.68 0.10
N VAL A 74 -3.86 -6.74 0.08
CA VAL A 74 -4.11 -5.38 0.56
C VAL A 74 -5.25 -4.73 -0.22
N SER A 75 -5.22 -4.83 -1.54
CA SER A 75 -6.25 -4.27 -2.39
C SER A 75 -7.62 -4.88 -2.11
N LYS A 76 -7.66 -6.19 -1.91
CA LYS A 76 -8.90 -6.89 -1.64
C LYS A 76 -9.51 -6.45 -0.31
N ILE A 77 -8.69 -6.30 0.72
CA ILE A 77 -9.16 -5.84 2.03
C ILE A 77 -9.66 -4.40 1.96
N ALA A 78 -8.91 -3.53 1.29
CA ALA A 78 -9.34 -2.15 1.10
C ALA A 78 -10.70 -2.09 0.40
N ASP A 79 -10.84 -2.82 -0.70
CA ASP A 79 -12.09 -2.87 -1.45
C ASP A 79 -13.26 -3.38 -0.60
N MET A 80 -13.01 -4.39 0.22
CA MET A 80 -14.02 -4.97 1.10
C MET A 80 -14.63 -3.93 2.05
N TYR A 81 -13.85 -2.96 2.48
CA TYR A 81 -14.29 -1.94 3.44
C TYR A 81 -14.52 -0.57 2.82
N GLY A 82 -14.54 -0.49 1.49
CA GLY A 82 -14.86 0.75 0.80
C GLY A 82 -13.72 1.76 0.72
N TYR A 83 -12.48 1.27 0.69
CA TYR A 83 -11.31 2.10 0.52
C TYR A 83 -10.64 1.82 -0.81
N ASP A 84 -10.06 2.85 -1.41
CA ASP A 84 -9.15 2.71 -2.53
C ASP A 84 -7.73 2.66 -2.00
N ILE A 85 -6.88 1.91 -2.67
CA ILE A 85 -5.45 1.88 -2.38
C ILE A 85 -4.69 2.22 -3.66
N HIS A 86 -3.73 3.12 -3.58
CA HIS A 86 -2.86 3.40 -4.72
C HIS A 86 -1.46 3.71 -4.24
N ALA A 87 -0.52 3.60 -5.16
CA ALA A 87 0.88 3.92 -4.91
C ALA A 87 1.23 5.20 -5.65
N GLU A 88 2.03 6.05 -5.02
CA GLU A 88 2.41 7.33 -5.56
C GLU A 88 3.90 7.55 -5.37
N ASN A 89 4.61 7.82 -6.46
CA ASN A 89 6.01 8.20 -6.36
C ASN A 89 6.12 9.62 -5.81
N LYS A 90 7.01 9.80 -4.86
CA LYS A 90 7.33 11.11 -4.31
C LYS A 90 8.67 11.56 -4.85
N ASP A 91 9.11 12.77 -4.54
CA ASP A 91 10.43 13.25 -4.94
C ASP A 91 11.50 12.27 -4.52
N ILE A 92 11.38 11.76 -3.30
CA ILE A 92 12.22 10.69 -2.77
C ILE A 92 11.26 9.66 -2.18
N GLY A 93 11.27 8.45 -2.75
CA GLY A 93 10.50 7.36 -2.18
C GLY A 93 9.11 7.18 -2.78
N VAL A 94 8.31 6.38 -2.09
CA VAL A 94 6.99 5.94 -2.54
C VAL A 94 6.01 6.01 -1.38
N ALA A 95 4.78 6.42 -1.64
CA ALA A 95 3.70 6.39 -0.67
C ALA A 95 2.61 5.42 -1.12
N PHE A 96 2.15 4.59 -0.18
CA PHE A 96 0.95 3.78 -0.37
C PHE A 96 -0.19 4.48 0.37
N ILE A 97 -1.27 4.77 -0.32
CA ILE A 97 -2.32 5.65 0.18
C ILE A 97 -3.66 4.94 0.15
N PHE A 98 -4.27 4.79 1.33
CA PHE A 98 -5.64 4.32 1.47
C PHE A 98 -6.54 5.54 1.61
N THR A 99 -7.55 5.63 0.75
CA THR A 99 -8.53 6.73 0.79
C THR A 99 -9.93 6.15 0.80
N LYS A 100 -10.76 6.60 1.74
CA LYS A 100 -12.14 6.14 1.81
C LYS A 100 -12.90 6.64 0.60
N ARG A 101 -13.65 5.72 -0.05
CA ARG A 101 -14.48 6.08 -1.19
C ARG A 101 -15.65 6.94 -0.74
N ALA A 102 -16.03 7.87 -1.60
CA ALA A 102 -17.28 8.60 -1.41
C ALA A 102 -18.43 7.62 -1.59
N SER A 103 -19.37 7.63 -0.68
CA SER A 103 -20.54 6.76 -0.76
C SER A 103 -21.66 7.43 -1.52
#